data_5c904130ea8afed86454019d6536180d
#
_entry.id   5c904130ea8afed86454019d6536180d
#
_cell.length_a   1.000
_cell.length_b   1.000
_cell.length_c   1.000
_cell.angle_alpha   90.00
_cell.angle_beta   90.00
_cell.angle_gamma   90.00
#
_symmetry.space_group_name_H-M   'P 1'
#
loop_
_entity.id
_entity.type
_entity.pdbx_description
1 polymer ?
#
loop_
_entity_poly.entity_id
_entity_poly.type
_entity_poly.pdbx_seq_one_letter_code
_entity_poly.pdbx_strand_id
1 'polypeptide(L)'
;MERYNPLEIEQKWQKIWEEKKPFRALDPDNRAFDEKKPKKFLAEMFPYPSGAGLHVGHVRNFTIVDVLTRFYAQQGFNVLRPFGYDTFGLPAENYAIKTGTSPKLATETNIKNFRTQMKRLGFYIDWDREINTSDPDYYRWTQWCFLELFKKGLAYQKESYQWWCPEDKTVLANEQVENGHCWRCGAEVEKKKMKQWFFKITAYADELLEEIDSLDWPEKIKTMQRNWIGRSEGAEIDFEVVRDFAKVHCEGLPQVTTEDEVPDTRDGGLAGHRPENESFENPIIRVFTTRPDTISGATFLVLAPEHPLINSLVTENTKEAVEKYCASALKKSEIERQENKEKTGVFTGSYAINPYTKEKIPIWVADYVLMGYGTGAIMAVPA
;
A
#
# COMPACT_ATOMS: atom_id res chain seq x y z
N MET A 1 -17.53 -36.59 44.22
CA MET A 1 -16.56 -36.13 43.20
C MET A 1 -16.03 -34.79 43.66
N GLU A 2 -14.72 -34.69 43.84
CA GLU A 2 -14.11 -33.40 44.13
C GLU A 2 -14.35 -32.46 42.94
N ARG A 3 -14.76 -31.25 43.25
CA ARG A 3 -15.03 -30.24 42.23
C ARG A 3 -13.70 -29.76 41.60
N TYR A 4 -13.62 -29.67 40.28
CA TYR A 4 -12.46 -29.13 39.59
C TYR A 4 -12.08 -27.75 40.17
N ASN A 5 -10.85 -27.66 40.68
CA ASN A 5 -10.30 -26.39 41.19
C ASN A 5 -9.28 -25.82 40.17
N PRO A 6 -9.69 -24.85 39.33
CA PRO A 6 -8.80 -24.32 38.28
C PRO A 6 -7.54 -23.69 38.85
N LEU A 7 -7.60 -23.03 39.99
CA LEU A 7 -6.47 -22.31 40.56
C LEU A 7 -5.28 -23.23 40.90
N GLU A 8 -5.59 -24.41 41.46
CA GLU A 8 -4.54 -25.39 41.82
C GLU A 8 -4.10 -26.22 40.63
N ILE A 9 -5.03 -26.69 39.81
CA ILE A 9 -4.76 -27.62 38.72
C ILE A 9 -4.02 -26.90 37.61
N GLU A 10 -4.44 -25.70 37.21
CA GLU A 10 -3.82 -24.93 36.17
C GLU A 10 -2.40 -24.50 36.55
N GLN A 11 -2.19 -23.98 37.74
CA GLN A 11 -0.84 -23.61 38.20
C GLN A 11 0.13 -24.80 38.24
N LYS A 12 -0.36 -25.97 38.71
CA LYS A 12 0.42 -27.21 38.71
C LYS A 12 0.90 -27.55 37.28
N TRP A 13 -0.03 -27.52 36.30
CA TRP A 13 0.31 -27.91 34.93
C TRP A 13 1.15 -26.87 34.22
N GLN A 14 0.93 -25.59 34.43
CA GLN A 14 1.77 -24.53 33.89
C GLN A 14 3.22 -24.67 34.35
N LYS A 15 3.44 -25.00 35.66
CA LYS A 15 4.78 -25.25 36.17
C LYS A 15 5.43 -26.49 35.53
N ILE A 16 4.68 -27.59 35.39
CA ILE A 16 5.16 -28.80 34.71
C ILE A 16 5.54 -28.53 33.25
N TRP A 17 4.73 -27.73 32.53
CA TRP A 17 5.00 -27.38 31.16
C TRP A 17 6.24 -26.48 31.03
N GLU A 18 6.46 -25.58 31.96
CA GLU A 18 7.68 -24.75 31.95
C GLU A 18 8.95 -25.57 32.20
N GLU A 19 8.89 -26.54 33.12
CA GLU A 19 10.02 -27.42 33.45
C GLU A 19 10.30 -28.45 32.33
N LYS A 20 9.26 -29.12 31.82
CA LYS A 20 9.39 -30.24 30.87
C LYS A 20 9.39 -29.82 29.41
N LYS A 21 8.97 -28.59 29.10
CA LYS A 21 8.89 -28.04 27.73
C LYS A 21 8.22 -28.98 26.72
N PRO A 22 7.05 -29.57 26.99
CA PRO A 22 6.42 -30.56 26.11
C PRO A 22 5.99 -30.00 24.77
N PHE A 23 5.99 -28.66 24.64
CA PHE A 23 5.56 -27.92 23.44
C PHE A 23 6.72 -27.57 22.52
N ARG A 24 7.91 -27.99 22.84
CA ARG A 24 9.08 -27.78 22.00
C ARG A 24 9.03 -28.64 20.75
N ALA A 25 9.15 -28.01 19.57
CA ALA A 25 9.37 -28.73 18.33
C ALA A 25 10.80 -29.32 18.29
N LEU A 26 10.93 -30.56 17.86
CA LEU A 26 12.23 -31.21 17.75
C LEU A 26 12.84 -30.94 16.39
N ASP A 27 14.10 -30.53 16.37
CA ASP A 27 14.91 -30.34 15.18
C ASP A 27 15.64 -31.62 14.76
N PRO A 28 16.08 -31.75 13.50
CA PRO A 28 16.77 -32.91 12.98
C PRO A 28 18.06 -33.27 13.72
N ASP A 29 18.71 -32.31 14.37
CA ASP A 29 19.91 -32.50 15.18
C ASP A 29 19.62 -33.03 16.60
N ASN A 30 18.38 -33.01 17.01
CA ASN A 30 17.94 -33.52 18.31
C ASN A 30 17.89 -35.07 18.29
N ARG A 31 18.52 -35.74 19.26
CA ARG A 31 18.54 -37.22 19.35
C ARG A 31 17.17 -37.87 19.44
N ALA A 32 16.16 -37.14 19.92
CA ALA A 32 14.77 -37.60 20.02
C ALA A 32 13.91 -37.23 18.77
N PHE A 33 14.55 -36.64 17.77
CA PHE A 33 13.85 -36.33 16.52
C PHE A 33 13.55 -37.63 15.76
N ASP A 34 12.27 -37.76 15.38
CA ASP A 34 11.81 -38.86 14.54
C ASP A 34 11.42 -38.34 13.17
N GLU A 35 12.21 -38.65 12.17
CA GLU A 35 12.00 -38.23 10.77
C GLU A 35 10.68 -38.73 10.19
N LYS A 36 10.20 -39.88 10.68
CA LYS A 36 8.93 -40.50 10.24
C LYS A 36 7.69 -39.79 10.76
N LYS A 37 7.82 -39.00 11.83
CA LYS A 37 6.70 -38.21 12.34
C LYS A 37 6.31 -37.14 11.33
N PRO A 38 5.01 -37.06 10.95
CA PRO A 38 4.54 -35.97 10.11
C PRO A 38 4.78 -34.62 10.79
N LYS A 39 5.17 -33.63 10.01
CA LYS A 39 5.48 -32.28 10.48
C LYS A 39 4.30 -31.36 10.26
N LYS A 40 4.04 -30.46 11.20
CA LYS A 40 3.01 -29.44 11.06
C LYS A 40 3.55 -28.09 11.54
N PHE A 41 3.50 -27.10 10.67
CA PHE A 41 3.78 -25.70 11.01
C PHE A 41 2.45 -24.97 11.21
N LEU A 42 2.30 -24.31 12.36
CA LEU A 42 1.13 -23.51 12.69
C LEU A 42 1.60 -22.12 13.11
N ALA A 43 1.19 -21.12 12.36
CA ALA A 43 1.56 -19.73 12.61
C ALA A 43 0.32 -18.87 12.84
N GLU A 44 0.52 -17.79 13.54
CA GLU A 44 -0.46 -16.74 13.80
C GLU A 44 0.20 -15.37 13.68
N MET A 45 -0.59 -14.32 13.59
CA MET A 45 -0.06 -12.96 13.54
C MET A 45 0.58 -12.59 14.88
N PHE A 46 1.79 -12.05 14.82
CA PHE A 46 2.47 -11.50 16.00
C PHE A 46 1.75 -10.24 16.48
N PRO A 47 1.50 -10.12 17.80
CA PRO A 47 0.89 -8.91 18.34
C PRO A 47 1.88 -7.76 18.36
N TYR A 48 1.37 -6.53 18.21
CA TYR A 48 2.10 -5.33 18.57
C TYR A 48 2.08 -5.17 20.10
N PRO A 49 3.22 -5.13 20.79
CA PRO A 49 3.25 -4.87 22.23
C PRO A 49 3.09 -3.37 22.54
N SER A 50 2.05 -2.76 21.97
CA SER A 50 1.72 -1.33 22.05
C SER A 50 0.78 -0.97 23.19
N GLY A 51 0.47 -1.90 24.06
CA GLY A 51 -0.40 -1.73 25.23
C GLY A 51 0.07 -2.57 26.40
N ALA A 52 -0.48 -2.30 27.57
CA ALA A 52 -0.07 -2.95 28.84
C ALA A 52 -0.39 -4.45 28.92
N GLY A 53 -1.17 -5.00 27.97
CA GLY A 53 -1.55 -6.41 27.97
C GLY A 53 -2.36 -6.83 26.75
N LEU A 54 -2.67 -8.12 26.70
CA LEU A 54 -3.52 -8.72 25.68
C LEU A 54 -4.96 -8.21 25.78
N HIS A 55 -5.59 -8.02 24.64
CA HIS A 55 -7.04 -7.81 24.57
C HIS A 55 -7.76 -9.07 24.06
N VAL A 56 -9.08 -9.11 24.16
CA VAL A 56 -9.91 -10.27 23.78
C VAL A 56 -9.67 -10.74 22.34
N GLY A 57 -9.41 -9.81 21.41
CA GLY A 57 -9.10 -10.16 20.02
C GLY A 57 -7.85 -11.02 19.88
N HIS A 58 -6.78 -10.72 20.63
CA HIS A 58 -5.59 -11.56 20.69
C HIS A 58 -5.92 -12.97 21.20
N VAL A 59 -6.61 -13.06 22.34
CA VAL A 59 -6.97 -14.34 22.97
C VAL A 59 -7.81 -15.19 22.01
N ARG A 60 -8.77 -14.59 21.31
CA ARG A 60 -9.60 -15.27 20.32
C ARG A 60 -8.77 -15.92 19.21
N ASN A 61 -7.86 -15.16 18.59
CA ASN A 61 -7.03 -15.67 17.50
C ASN A 61 -6.08 -16.77 17.99
N PHE A 62 -5.38 -16.53 19.11
CA PHE A 62 -4.41 -17.45 19.66
C PHE A 62 -5.04 -18.76 20.11
N THR A 63 -6.27 -18.72 20.64
CA THR A 63 -7.01 -19.92 21.07
C THR A 63 -7.36 -20.82 19.88
N ILE A 64 -7.74 -20.27 18.73
CA ILE A 64 -8.05 -21.08 17.53
C ILE A 64 -6.82 -21.87 17.10
N VAL A 65 -5.66 -21.21 17.02
CA VAL A 65 -4.41 -21.86 16.66
C VAL A 65 -3.95 -22.84 17.73
N ASP A 66 -4.20 -22.55 19.01
CA ASP A 66 -3.89 -23.43 20.13
C ASP A 66 -4.67 -24.77 20.03
N VAL A 67 -5.95 -24.70 19.74
CA VAL A 67 -6.80 -25.90 19.54
C VAL A 67 -6.23 -26.77 18.42
N LEU A 68 -5.92 -26.18 17.27
CA LEU A 68 -5.32 -26.90 16.14
C LEU A 68 -3.96 -27.50 16.50
N THR A 69 -3.13 -26.75 17.22
CA THR A 69 -1.80 -27.20 17.66
C THR A 69 -1.93 -28.44 18.55
N ARG A 70 -2.80 -28.42 19.54
CA ARG A 70 -3.05 -29.57 20.42
C ARG A 70 -3.64 -30.76 19.68
N PHE A 71 -4.56 -30.50 18.75
CA PHE A 71 -5.13 -31.55 17.90
C PHE A 71 -4.06 -32.30 17.13
N TYR A 72 -3.19 -31.60 16.37
CA TYR A 72 -2.13 -32.23 15.61
C TYR A 72 -1.08 -32.90 16.50
N ALA A 73 -0.73 -32.28 17.63
CA ALA A 73 0.19 -32.88 18.59
C ALA A 73 -0.35 -34.24 19.13
N GLN A 74 -1.63 -34.33 19.44
CA GLN A 74 -2.27 -35.55 19.88
C GLN A 74 -2.38 -36.61 18.78
N GLN A 75 -2.40 -36.19 17.50
CA GLN A 75 -2.31 -37.10 16.37
C GLN A 75 -0.86 -37.61 16.07
N GLY A 76 0.09 -37.21 16.91
CA GLY A 76 1.49 -37.68 16.79
C GLY A 76 2.37 -36.84 15.88
N PHE A 77 1.93 -35.69 15.42
CA PHE A 77 2.77 -34.77 14.60
C PHE A 77 3.89 -34.13 15.44
N ASN A 78 5.02 -33.86 14.78
CA ASN A 78 6.00 -32.91 15.29
C ASN A 78 5.52 -31.50 14.90
N VAL A 79 4.97 -30.79 15.87
CA VAL A 79 4.31 -29.51 15.63
C VAL A 79 5.26 -28.37 15.97
N LEU A 80 5.48 -27.49 15.00
CA LEU A 80 6.18 -26.22 15.20
C LEU A 80 5.15 -25.09 15.30
N ARG A 81 5.02 -24.49 16.48
CA ARG A 81 4.28 -23.25 16.72
C ARG A 81 5.20 -22.23 17.37
N PRO A 82 5.93 -21.43 16.57
CA PRO A 82 6.72 -20.31 17.06
C PRO A 82 5.79 -19.17 17.50
N PHE A 83 6.32 -18.26 18.29
CA PHE A 83 5.64 -17.03 18.67
C PHE A 83 6.59 -15.84 18.63
N GLY A 84 6.05 -14.64 18.49
CA GLY A 84 6.87 -13.44 18.47
C GLY A 84 6.06 -12.18 18.73
N TYR A 85 6.79 -11.04 18.64
CA TYR A 85 6.23 -9.71 18.84
C TYR A 85 6.68 -8.81 17.71
N ASP A 86 5.72 -8.10 17.11
CA ASP A 86 6.00 -7.06 16.12
C ASP A 86 6.28 -5.75 16.84
N THR A 87 7.55 -5.41 16.94
CA THR A 87 8.02 -4.37 17.87
C THR A 87 8.52 -3.11 17.19
N PHE A 88 8.61 -3.11 15.86
CA PHE A 88 8.89 -1.90 15.08
C PHE A 88 7.63 -1.12 14.72
N GLY A 89 7.81 0.19 14.47
CA GLY A 89 6.80 1.05 13.89
C GLY A 89 6.03 1.91 14.87
N LEU A 90 5.09 2.68 14.33
CA LEU A 90 4.33 3.71 15.03
C LEU A 90 3.58 3.22 16.28
N PRO A 91 3.00 2.01 16.37
CA PRO A 91 2.31 1.58 17.59
C PRO A 91 3.21 1.56 18.82
N ALA A 92 4.43 1.05 18.69
CA ALA A 92 5.41 1.01 19.80
C ALA A 92 5.92 2.43 20.15
N GLU A 93 6.21 3.25 19.13
CA GLU A 93 6.66 4.64 19.31
C GLU A 93 5.57 5.49 19.95
N ASN A 94 4.33 5.39 19.50
CA ASN A 94 3.20 6.12 20.09
C ASN A 94 2.98 5.77 21.56
N TYR A 95 3.08 4.48 21.90
CA TYR A 95 3.00 4.05 23.27
C TYR A 95 4.13 4.64 24.12
N ALA A 96 5.35 4.64 23.60
CA ALA A 96 6.52 5.23 24.28
C ALA A 96 6.37 6.73 24.49
N ILE A 97 5.90 7.47 23.49
CA ILE A 97 5.60 8.91 23.60
C ILE A 97 4.53 9.15 24.68
N LYS A 98 3.43 8.40 24.64
CA LYS A 98 2.32 8.53 25.60
C LYS A 98 2.75 8.27 27.04
N THR A 99 3.67 7.33 27.25
CA THR A 99 4.14 6.92 28.59
C THR A 99 5.40 7.65 29.06
N GLY A 100 6.03 8.47 28.19
CA GLY A 100 7.27 9.17 28.49
C GLY A 100 8.49 8.26 28.68
N THR A 101 8.45 7.05 28.09
CA THR A 101 9.52 6.05 28.19
C THR A 101 10.23 5.84 26.84
N SER A 102 11.42 5.21 26.81
CA SER A 102 12.02 4.83 25.55
C SER A 102 11.22 3.69 24.88
N PRO A 103 11.12 3.66 23.53
CA PRO A 103 10.42 2.58 22.81
C PRO A 103 10.93 1.21 23.21
N LYS A 104 12.24 1.03 23.36
CA LYS A 104 12.84 -0.24 23.77
C LYS A 104 12.35 -0.69 25.14
N LEU A 105 12.42 0.17 26.15
CA LEU A 105 12.01 -0.17 27.52
C LEU A 105 10.51 -0.43 27.61
N ALA A 106 9.70 0.38 26.93
CA ALA A 106 8.24 0.18 26.86
C ALA A 106 7.90 -1.18 26.26
N THR A 107 8.55 -1.51 25.13
CA THR A 107 8.35 -2.77 24.41
C THR A 107 8.76 -3.98 25.26
N GLU A 108 9.95 -3.97 25.87
CA GLU A 108 10.44 -5.05 26.74
C GLU A 108 9.49 -5.29 27.93
N THR A 109 8.97 -4.22 28.52
CA THR A 109 8.01 -4.31 29.63
C THR A 109 6.69 -4.95 29.17
N ASN A 110 6.18 -4.52 28.03
CA ASN A 110 4.93 -5.05 27.48
C ASN A 110 5.08 -6.52 27.04
N ILE A 111 6.20 -6.90 26.42
CA ILE A 111 6.51 -8.30 26.07
C ILE A 111 6.47 -9.19 27.32
N LYS A 112 7.10 -8.75 28.41
CA LYS A 112 7.06 -9.49 29.68
C LYS A 112 5.63 -9.74 30.14
N ASN A 113 4.78 -8.73 30.06
CA ASN A 113 3.38 -8.82 30.43
C ASN A 113 2.61 -9.77 29.53
N PHE A 114 2.74 -9.63 28.23
CA PHE A 114 2.09 -10.48 27.21
C PHE A 114 2.49 -11.95 27.41
N ARG A 115 3.79 -12.22 27.56
CA ARG A 115 4.30 -13.57 27.85
C ARG A 115 3.70 -14.16 29.10
N THR A 116 3.63 -13.39 30.20
CA THR A 116 3.03 -13.83 31.45
C THR A 116 1.54 -14.18 31.27
N GLN A 117 0.79 -13.34 30.57
CA GLN A 117 -0.63 -13.59 30.30
C GLN A 117 -0.85 -14.83 29.43
N MET A 118 -0.03 -15.01 28.37
CA MET A 118 -0.14 -16.18 27.50
C MET A 118 0.24 -17.49 28.21
N LYS A 119 1.28 -17.47 29.05
CA LYS A 119 1.61 -18.61 29.91
C LYS A 119 0.48 -18.94 30.88
N ARG A 120 -0.18 -17.90 31.41
CA ARG A 120 -1.35 -18.07 32.29
C ARG A 120 -2.54 -18.70 31.58
N LEU A 121 -2.75 -18.35 30.29
CA LEU A 121 -3.77 -18.97 29.44
C LEU A 121 -3.39 -20.41 29.02
N GLY A 122 -2.14 -20.81 29.24
CA GLY A 122 -1.64 -22.16 28.99
C GLY A 122 -1.52 -22.50 27.51
N PHE A 123 -1.26 -21.53 26.63
CA PHE A 123 -1.10 -21.77 25.20
C PHE A 123 0.08 -22.71 24.89
N TYR A 124 -0.12 -23.60 23.93
CA TYR A 124 0.88 -24.49 23.36
C TYR A 124 1.82 -23.67 22.44
N ILE A 125 2.87 -23.12 22.99
CA ILE A 125 3.86 -22.29 22.28
C ILE A 125 5.25 -22.86 22.54
N ASP A 126 6.06 -22.95 21.49
CA ASP A 126 7.49 -23.24 21.62
C ASP A 126 8.26 -21.97 22.01
N TRP A 127 8.34 -21.73 23.32
CA TRP A 127 8.97 -20.54 23.90
C TRP A 127 10.48 -20.45 23.64
N ASP A 128 11.15 -21.57 23.28
CA ASP A 128 12.56 -21.56 22.90
C ASP A 128 12.77 -20.90 21.51
N ARG A 129 11.69 -20.74 20.76
CA ARG A 129 11.63 -20.06 19.42
C ARG A 129 10.89 -18.76 19.46
N GLU A 130 10.87 -18.11 20.61
CA GLU A 130 10.30 -16.77 20.74
C GLU A 130 11.11 -15.73 19.97
N ILE A 131 10.44 -14.86 19.23
CA ILE A 131 11.06 -13.88 18.35
C ILE A 131 10.63 -12.48 18.76
N ASN A 132 11.56 -11.53 18.69
CA ASN A 132 11.29 -10.12 18.76
C ASN A 132 11.81 -9.45 17.48
N THR A 133 10.93 -8.85 16.69
CA THR A 133 11.29 -8.33 15.36
C THR A 133 12.28 -7.17 15.42
N SER A 134 12.42 -6.48 16.56
CA SER A 134 13.43 -5.43 16.77
C SER A 134 14.79 -5.93 17.28
N ASP A 135 14.95 -7.23 17.50
CA ASP A 135 16.25 -7.77 17.85
C ASP A 135 17.19 -7.80 16.63
N PRO A 136 18.46 -7.43 16.78
CA PRO A 136 19.42 -7.42 15.68
C PRO A 136 19.55 -8.78 14.95
N ASP A 137 19.43 -9.87 15.69
CA ASP A 137 19.47 -11.23 15.12
C ASP A 137 18.28 -11.55 14.24
N TYR A 138 17.15 -10.84 14.41
CA TYR A 138 16.00 -10.96 13.54
C TYR A 138 16.05 -9.96 12.38
N TYR A 139 16.15 -8.65 12.64
CA TYR A 139 16.02 -7.65 11.58
C TYR A 139 17.18 -7.64 10.58
N ARG A 140 18.34 -8.23 10.91
CA ARG A 140 19.43 -8.42 9.94
C ARG A 140 18.95 -9.18 8.69
N TRP A 141 17.99 -10.09 8.84
CA TRP A 141 17.43 -10.83 7.72
C TRP A 141 16.50 -9.98 6.86
N THR A 142 15.76 -9.08 7.47
CA THR A 142 14.96 -8.07 6.74
C THR A 142 15.89 -7.16 5.95
N GLN A 143 17.00 -6.72 6.53
CA GLN A 143 18.01 -5.94 5.84
C GLN A 143 18.66 -6.72 4.69
N TRP A 144 18.95 -7.99 4.90
CA TRP A 144 19.47 -8.86 3.85
C TRP A 144 18.48 -9.03 2.70
N CYS A 145 17.20 -9.26 2.97
CA CYS A 145 16.16 -9.33 1.95
C CYS A 145 16.08 -8.04 1.14
N PHE A 146 16.12 -6.87 1.80
CA PHE A 146 16.15 -5.58 1.12
C PHE A 146 17.36 -5.48 0.18
N LEU A 147 18.55 -5.86 0.65
CA LEU A 147 19.76 -5.79 -0.17
C LEU A 147 19.70 -6.73 -1.38
N GLU A 148 19.11 -7.91 -1.24
CA GLU A 148 18.92 -8.83 -2.37
C GLU A 148 17.92 -8.27 -3.40
N LEU A 149 16.83 -7.63 -2.94
CA LEU A 149 15.90 -6.93 -3.83
C LEU A 149 16.57 -5.75 -4.54
N PHE A 150 17.42 -5.00 -3.83
CA PHE A 150 18.17 -3.90 -4.41
C PHE A 150 19.17 -4.38 -5.48
N LYS A 151 19.95 -5.43 -5.20
CA LYS A 151 20.88 -6.03 -6.16
C LYS A 151 20.18 -6.53 -7.43
N LYS A 152 18.94 -7.00 -7.30
CA LYS A 152 18.11 -7.43 -8.44
C LYS A 152 17.40 -6.26 -9.16
N GLY A 153 17.64 -5.01 -8.75
CA GLY A 153 16.96 -3.84 -9.32
C GLY A 153 15.45 -3.77 -9.02
N LEU A 154 14.99 -4.52 -8.01
CA LEU A 154 13.61 -4.54 -7.57
C LEU A 154 13.31 -3.48 -6.47
N ALA A 155 14.34 -2.95 -5.82
CA ALA A 155 14.24 -1.82 -4.92
C ALA A 155 14.94 -0.60 -5.54
N TYR A 156 14.28 0.54 -5.52
CA TYR A 156 14.78 1.79 -6.12
C TYR A 156 14.31 3.01 -5.35
N GLN A 157 14.96 4.15 -5.58
CA GLN A 157 14.53 5.42 -5.01
C GLN A 157 13.92 6.32 -6.08
N LYS A 158 12.84 7.01 -5.72
CA LYS A 158 12.29 8.12 -6.51
C LYS A 158 11.70 9.19 -5.61
N GLU A 159 11.57 10.38 -6.14
CA GLU A 159 10.77 11.42 -5.50
C GLU A 159 9.29 11.14 -5.68
N SER A 160 8.53 11.24 -4.60
CA SER A 160 7.08 11.05 -4.59
C SER A 160 6.45 11.94 -3.53
N TYR A 161 5.21 12.34 -3.76
CA TYR A 161 4.43 13.04 -2.76
C TYR A 161 4.00 12.07 -1.67
N GLN A 162 4.28 12.45 -0.42
CA GLN A 162 3.90 11.73 0.78
C GLN A 162 3.05 12.63 1.67
N TRP A 163 2.12 12.06 2.41
CA TRP A 163 1.43 12.77 3.46
C TRP A 163 2.41 13.05 4.60
N TRP A 164 2.45 14.29 5.04
CA TRP A 164 3.33 14.77 6.10
C TRP A 164 2.51 15.44 7.20
N CYS A 165 2.70 15.01 8.43
CA CYS A 165 2.18 15.70 9.60
C CYS A 165 3.23 16.69 10.12
N PRO A 166 2.99 18.01 10.11
CA PRO A 166 3.95 19.00 10.58
C PRO A 166 4.15 18.97 12.09
N GLU A 167 3.12 18.62 12.87
CA GLU A 167 3.19 18.52 14.33
C GLU A 167 3.95 17.28 14.78
N ASP A 168 3.59 16.11 14.23
CA ASP A 168 4.25 14.85 14.57
C ASP A 168 5.58 14.64 13.84
N LYS A 169 5.91 15.52 12.87
CA LYS A 169 7.12 15.47 12.03
C LYS A 169 7.37 14.10 11.43
N THR A 170 6.31 13.49 10.91
CA THR A 170 6.35 12.13 10.35
C THR A 170 5.58 12.02 9.04
N VAL A 171 5.98 11.03 8.23
CA VAL A 171 5.23 10.60 7.04
C VAL A 171 4.06 9.74 7.49
N LEU A 172 2.91 9.90 6.84
CA LEU A 172 1.70 9.15 7.11
C LEU A 172 1.33 8.29 5.91
N ALA A 173 0.81 7.10 6.18
CA ALA A 173 0.13 6.28 5.18
C ALA A 173 -1.26 6.87 4.88
N ASN A 174 -1.87 6.46 3.75
CA ASN A 174 -3.20 6.97 3.36
C ASN A 174 -4.25 6.72 4.45
N GLU A 175 -4.20 5.56 5.12
CA GLU A 175 -5.14 5.16 6.19
C GLU A 175 -4.94 5.95 7.48
N GLN A 176 -3.89 6.74 7.57
CA GLN A 176 -3.55 7.57 8.73
C GLN A 176 -3.95 9.05 8.52
N VAL A 177 -4.60 9.34 7.41
CA VAL A 177 -5.14 10.68 7.08
C VAL A 177 -6.65 10.60 7.06
N GLU A 178 -7.30 11.29 7.98
CA GLU A 178 -8.75 11.34 8.13
C GLU A 178 -9.24 12.77 7.85
N ASN A 179 -9.99 12.94 6.77
CA ASN A 179 -10.51 14.26 6.35
C ASN A 179 -9.42 15.37 6.24
N GLY A 180 -8.22 15.02 5.76
CA GLY A 180 -7.09 15.93 5.64
C GLY A 180 -6.35 16.21 6.95
N HIS A 181 -6.62 15.44 8.00
CA HIS A 181 -5.98 15.57 9.31
C HIS A 181 -5.24 14.31 9.72
N CYS A 182 -4.23 14.48 10.56
CA CYS A 182 -3.48 13.36 11.14
C CYS A 182 -4.36 12.59 12.12
N TRP A 183 -4.49 11.28 11.93
CA TRP A 183 -5.27 10.39 12.80
C TRP A 183 -4.82 10.40 14.27
N ARG A 184 -3.58 10.82 14.53
CA ARG A 184 -2.96 10.81 15.85
C ARG A 184 -3.11 12.13 16.61
N CYS A 185 -2.71 13.25 15.98
CA CYS A 185 -2.68 14.56 16.65
C CYS A 185 -3.79 15.50 16.19
N GLY A 186 -4.53 15.16 15.13
CA GLY A 186 -5.61 15.99 14.58
C GLY A 186 -5.12 17.23 13.81
N ALA A 187 -3.80 17.41 13.62
CA ALA A 187 -3.27 18.52 12.82
C ALA A 187 -3.58 18.36 11.34
N GLU A 188 -3.77 19.46 10.62
CA GLU A 188 -3.91 19.44 9.16
C GLU A 188 -2.61 18.91 8.54
N VAL A 189 -2.74 17.96 7.58
CA VAL A 189 -1.60 17.34 6.93
C VAL A 189 -1.36 17.96 5.56
N GLU A 190 -0.12 17.89 5.10
CA GLU A 190 0.31 18.40 3.80
C GLU A 190 0.93 17.31 2.92
N LYS A 191 0.81 17.45 1.61
CA LYS A 191 1.56 16.60 0.66
C LYS A 191 2.95 17.20 0.45
N LYS A 192 3.98 16.45 0.86
CA LYS A 192 5.39 16.86 0.72
C LYS A 192 6.12 15.95 -0.25
N LYS A 193 6.81 16.55 -1.21
CA LYS A 193 7.66 15.81 -2.16
C LYS A 193 8.92 15.34 -1.43
N MET A 194 9.14 14.05 -1.39
CA MET A 194 10.25 13.43 -0.66
C MET A 194 10.83 12.27 -1.45
N LYS A 195 12.14 12.06 -1.34
CA LYS A 195 12.82 10.90 -1.89
C LYS A 195 12.54 9.69 -1.01
N GLN A 196 11.92 8.66 -1.60
CA GLN A 196 11.49 7.45 -0.91
C GLN A 196 11.99 6.19 -1.61
N TRP A 197 12.06 5.08 -0.86
CA TRP A 197 12.29 3.76 -1.40
C TRP A 197 10.99 3.14 -1.91
N PHE A 198 11.09 2.46 -3.02
CA PHE A 198 10.01 1.71 -3.65
C PHE A 198 10.46 0.32 -4.03
N PHE A 199 9.53 -0.63 -3.99
CA PHE A 199 9.69 -1.93 -4.62
C PHE A 199 8.90 -2.00 -5.92
N LYS A 200 9.47 -2.67 -6.93
CA LYS A 200 8.78 -2.95 -8.21
C LYS A 200 7.81 -4.12 -8.03
N ILE A 201 6.79 -3.95 -7.19
CA ILE A 201 5.83 -5.02 -6.86
C ILE A 201 5.06 -5.53 -8.07
N THR A 202 4.86 -4.69 -9.10
CA THR A 202 4.18 -5.06 -10.34
C THR A 202 5.03 -5.91 -11.29
N ALA A 203 6.34 -6.07 -11.02
CA ALA A 203 7.22 -6.89 -11.86
C ALA A 203 6.81 -8.38 -11.91
N TYR A 204 6.05 -8.84 -10.93
CA TYR A 204 5.56 -10.22 -10.82
C TYR A 204 4.02 -10.30 -10.91
N ALA A 205 3.35 -9.24 -11.35
CA ALA A 205 1.90 -9.18 -11.34
C ALA A 205 1.26 -10.26 -12.23
N ASP A 206 1.77 -10.45 -13.44
CA ASP A 206 1.27 -11.46 -14.38
C ASP A 206 1.53 -12.89 -13.86
N GLU A 207 2.76 -13.17 -13.40
CA GLU A 207 3.12 -14.47 -12.81
C GLU A 207 2.24 -14.80 -11.60
N LEU A 208 2.02 -13.83 -10.69
CA LEU A 208 1.14 -14.03 -9.54
C LEU A 208 -0.32 -14.31 -9.97
N LEU A 209 -0.79 -13.63 -11.02
CA LEU A 209 -2.14 -13.82 -11.53
C LEU A 209 -2.34 -15.22 -12.14
N GLU A 210 -1.36 -15.68 -12.92
CA GLU A 210 -1.37 -16.99 -13.57
C GLU A 210 -1.33 -18.14 -12.55
N GLU A 211 -0.52 -17.98 -11.48
CA GLU A 211 -0.32 -19.02 -10.47
C GLU A 211 -1.47 -19.12 -9.44
N ILE A 212 -2.37 -18.12 -9.35
CA ILE A 212 -3.50 -18.15 -8.40
C ILE A 212 -4.34 -19.42 -8.56
N ASP A 213 -4.56 -19.90 -9.79
CA ASP A 213 -5.42 -21.03 -10.06
C ASP A 213 -4.83 -22.36 -9.56
N SER A 214 -3.51 -22.47 -9.50
CA SER A 214 -2.78 -23.64 -9.00
C SER A 214 -2.87 -23.83 -7.49
N LEU A 215 -3.26 -22.79 -6.73
CA LEU A 215 -3.28 -22.81 -5.28
C LEU A 215 -4.52 -23.54 -4.74
N ASP A 216 -4.33 -24.32 -3.66
CA ASP A 216 -5.43 -24.94 -2.90
C ASP A 216 -6.04 -23.89 -1.91
N TRP A 217 -6.59 -22.82 -2.47
CA TRP A 217 -7.24 -21.74 -1.73
C TRP A 217 -8.74 -21.68 -2.02
N PRO A 218 -9.55 -21.21 -1.05
CA PRO A 218 -10.96 -20.95 -1.29
C PRO A 218 -11.18 -19.97 -2.44
N GLU A 219 -12.14 -20.22 -3.32
CA GLU A 219 -12.37 -19.41 -4.53
C GLU A 219 -12.62 -17.93 -4.22
N LYS A 220 -13.27 -17.64 -3.10
CA LYS A 220 -13.45 -16.26 -2.62
C LYS A 220 -12.11 -15.53 -2.46
N ILE A 221 -11.10 -16.21 -1.91
CA ILE A 221 -9.77 -15.63 -1.72
C ILE A 221 -9.06 -15.43 -3.05
N LYS A 222 -9.13 -16.41 -3.97
CA LYS A 222 -8.59 -16.29 -5.32
C LYS A 222 -9.19 -15.10 -6.06
N THR A 223 -10.51 -14.93 -5.99
CA THR A 223 -11.20 -13.77 -6.57
C THR A 223 -10.72 -12.45 -5.98
N MET A 224 -10.56 -12.39 -4.66
CA MET A 224 -10.03 -11.17 -4.01
C MET A 224 -8.62 -10.83 -4.48
N GLN A 225 -7.74 -11.83 -4.67
CA GLN A 225 -6.38 -11.63 -5.17
C GLN A 225 -6.37 -11.18 -6.63
N ARG A 226 -7.18 -11.79 -7.50
CA ARG A 226 -7.32 -11.36 -8.90
C ARG A 226 -7.80 -9.90 -8.99
N ASN A 227 -8.80 -9.53 -8.19
CA ASN A 227 -9.31 -8.16 -8.16
C ASN A 227 -8.29 -7.17 -7.62
N TRP A 228 -7.45 -7.58 -6.65
CA TRP A 228 -6.38 -6.75 -6.10
C TRP A 228 -5.29 -6.49 -7.13
N ILE A 229 -4.87 -7.51 -7.89
CA ILE A 229 -3.91 -7.36 -8.99
C ILE A 229 -4.50 -6.47 -10.08
N GLY A 230 -5.79 -6.65 -10.41
CA GLY A 230 -6.56 -5.72 -11.22
C GLY A 230 -6.08 -5.65 -12.67
N ARG A 231 -5.68 -6.79 -13.30
CA ARG A 231 -5.33 -6.80 -14.72
C ARG A 231 -6.50 -6.29 -15.55
N SER A 232 -6.23 -5.29 -16.36
CA SER A 232 -7.21 -4.64 -17.21
C SER A 232 -6.67 -4.56 -18.64
N GLU A 233 -7.46 -4.99 -19.60
CA GLU A 233 -7.16 -4.91 -21.02
C GLU A 233 -8.07 -3.86 -21.67
N GLY A 234 -7.49 -2.98 -22.47
CA GLY A 234 -8.22 -1.90 -23.10
C GLY A 234 -7.45 -1.26 -24.23
N ALA A 235 -7.94 -0.13 -24.70
CA ALA A 235 -7.34 0.67 -25.74
C ALA A 235 -7.03 2.09 -25.24
N GLU A 236 -5.95 2.66 -25.72
CA GLU A 236 -5.68 4.09 -25.60
C GLU A 236 -6.25 4.83 -26.81
N ILE A 237 -6.93 5.93 -26.55
CA ILE A 237 -7.58 6.75 -27.57
C ILE A 237 -7.14 8.19 -27.39
N ASP A 238 -6.67 8.80 -28.45
CA ASP A 238 -6.19 10.17 -28.48
C ASP A 238 -7.32 11.14 -28.87
N PHE A 239 -7.53 12.17 -28.03
CA PHE A 239 -8.48 13.25 -28.28
C PHE A 239 -7.70 14.54 -28.47
N GLU A 240 -7.85 15.17 -29.64
CA GLU A 240 -7.23 16.47 -29.94
C GLU A 240 -7.94 17.58 -29.21
N VAL A 241 -7.19 18.45 -28.51
CA VAL A 241 -7.75 19.62 -27.83
C VAL A 241 -7.99 20.74 -28.82
N VAL A 242 -9.20 21.31 -28.81
CA VAL A 242 -9.49 22.50 -29.58
C VAL A 242 -9.17 23.74 -28.75
N ARG A 243 -8.20 24.53 -29.18
CA ARG A 243 -7.95 25.85 -28.64
C ARG A 243 -8.70 26.89 -29.49
N ASP A 244 -9.71 27.52 -28.94
CA ASP A 244 -10.19 28.79 -29.49
C ASP A 244 -9.14 29.85 -29.12
N PHE A 245 -8.25 30.20 -30.07
CA PHE A 245 -7.22 31.17 -29.87
C PHE A 245 -7.78 32.58 -29.68
N ALA A 246 -8.18 32.91 -28.44
CA ALA A 246 -8.19 34.29 -27.98
C ALA A 246 -6.95 34.44 -27.05
N LYS A 247 -5.84 34.86 -27.65
CA LYS A 247 -4.57 35.36 -27.08
C LYS A 247 -4.24 34.89 -25.66
N VAL A 248 -3.41 33.85 -25.54
CA VAL A 248 -2.67 33.56 -24.31
C VAL A 248 -1.27 34.17 -24.44
N HIS A 249 -1.02 35.23 -23.71
CA HIS A 249 0.34 35.72 -23.47
C HIS A 249 1.01 34.76 -22.49
N CYS A 250 1.97 34.00 -22.98
CA CYS A 250 2.87 33.18 -22.13
C CYS A 250 4.03 34.06 -21.67
N GLU A 251 3.90 34.74 -20.52
CA GLU A 251 5.04 35.28 -19.80
C GLU A 251 5.19 34.47 -18.49
N GLY A 252 6.33 33.77 -18.37
CA GLY A 252 6.87 33.29 -17.10
C GLY A 252 6.53 31.89 -16.64
N LEU A 253 6.85 30.85 -17.39
CA LEU A 253 6.97 29.48 -16.82
C LEU A 253 8.44 29.05 -16.79
N PRO A 254 8.95 28.49 -15.68
CA PRO A 254 10.28 27.91 -15.65
C PRO A 254 10.33 26.71 -16.58
N GLN A 255 11.30 26.70 -17.48
CA GLN A 255 11.58 25.57 -18.36
C GLN A 255 11.97 24.35 -17.52
N VAL A 256 11.19 23.29 -17.64
CA VAL A 256 11.61 21.97 -17.18
C VAL A 256 12.59 21.44 -18.22
N THR A 257 13.87 21.52 -17.93
CA THR A 257 14.90 20.85 -18.71
C THR A 257 14.81 19.36 -18.43
N THR A 258 14.38 18.62 -19.43
CA THR A 258 14.56 17.16 -19.48
C THR A 258 15.98 16.91 -19.99
N GLU A 259 16.93 16.79 -19.08
CA GLU A 259 18.24 16.19 -19.35
C GLU A 259 18.37 14.93 -18.51
N ASP A 260 18.11 13.80 -19.14
CA ASP A 260 18.77 12.54 -18.85
C ASP A 260 19.00 11.85 -20.19
N GLU A 261 20.13 12.23 -20.80
CA GLU A 261 20.64 11.62 -22.03
C GLU A 261 21.22 10.25 -21.74
N VAL A 262 20.71 9.26 -22.46
CA VAL A 262 21.42 8.00 -22.75
C VAL A 262 22.46 8.30 -23.84
N PRO A 263 23.76 7.98 -23.68
CA PRO A 263 24.74 8.23 -24.71
C PRO A 263 24.60 7.21 -25.84
N ASP A 264 24.18 7.67 -27.02
CA ASP A 264 24.39 6.92 -28.26
C ASP A 264 25.65 7.46 -28.98
N THR A 265 26.63 6.61 -29.06
CA THR A 265 27.85 6.83 -29.85
C THR A 265 27.60 6.41 -31.30
N ARG A 266 27.44 7.33 -32.22
CA ARG A 266 27.90 7.19 -33.62
C ARG A 266 28.03 8.52 -34.36
N ASP A 267 29.18 8.64 -34.97
CA ASP A 267 29.78 9.73 -35.71
C ASP A 267 28.94 10.48 -36.77
N GLY A 268 29.24 11.77 -36.88
CA GLY A 268 29.53 12.39 -38.16
C GLY A 268 28.42 13.17 -38.86
N GLY A 269 28.49 14.51 -38.81
CA GLY A 269 28.27 15.25 -40.06
C GLY A 269 27.10 16.25 -40.14
N LEU A 270 27.48 17.54 -40.16
CA LEU A 270 26.89 18.66 -40.93
C LEU A 270 25.70 19.43 -40.35
N ALA A 271 26.00 20.67 -40.04
CA ALA A 271 25.08 21.78 -39.81
C ALA A 271 24.00 21.91 -40.91
N GLY A 272 22.76 21.74 -40.53
CA GLY A 272 21.59 22.05 -41.34
C GLY A 272 20.69 23.03 -40.59
N HIS A 273 20.46 24.20 -41.22
CA HIS A 273 19.49 25.20 -40.80
C HIS A 273 18.13 24.56 -40.45
N ARG A 274 17.63 24.81 -39.27
CA ARG A 274 16.21 24.58 -38.92
C ARG A 274 15.36 25.67 -39.58
N PRO A 275 14.30 25.31 -40.30
CA PRO A 275 13.33 26.31 -40.73
C PRO A 275 12.45 26.73 -39.55
N GLU A 276 12.29 28.03 -39.38
CA GLU A 276 11.31 28.67 -38.51
C GLU A 276 9.89 28.35 -39.04
N ASN A 277 9.27 27.28 -38.52
CA ASN A 277 7.82 27.04 -38.53
C ASN A 277 7.54 25.91 -37.53
N GLU A 278 7.61 26.23 -36.23
CA GLU A 278 6.98 25.37 -35.22
C GLU A 278 5.46 25.49 -35.39
N SER A 279 4.86 24.52 -36.08
CA SER A 279 3.44 24.26 -35.96
C SER A 279 3.17 23.88 -34.53
N PHE A 280 2.49 24.74 -33.76
CA PHE A 280 1.98 24.38 -32.44
C PHE A 280 0.96 23.27 -32.63
N GLU A 281 1.41 22.03 -32.46
CA GLU A 281 0.52 20.89 -32.43
C GLU A 281 -0.45 21.06 -31.27
N ASN A 282 -1.73 20.85 -31.52
CA ASN A 282 -2.75 20.89 -30.46
C ASN A 282 -2.42 19.83 -29.39
N PRO A 283 -2.54 20.13 -28.09
CA PRO A 283 -2.36 19.12 -27.07
C PRO A 283 -3.28 17.92 -27.30
N ILE A 284 -2.78 16.74 -27.02
CA ILE A 284 -3.51 15.49 -27.11
C ILE A 284 -3.84 15.01 -25.69
N ILE A 285 -5.10 14.70 -25.42
CA ILE A 285 -5.52 14.00 -24.22
C ILE A 285 -5.66 12.52 -24.57
N ARG A 286 -4.79 11.70 -24.01
CA ARG A 286 -4.83 10.25 -24.16
C ARG A 286 -5.71 9.63 -23.08
N VAL A 287 -6.70 8.86 -23.48
CA VAL A 287 -7.67 8.19 -22.59
C VAL A 287 -7.47 6.68 -22.68
N PHE A 288 -7.30 6.00 -21.56
CA PHE A 288 -7.39 4.54 -21.51
C PHE A 288 -8.84 4.13 -21.23
N THR A 289 -9.36 3.17 -22.01
CA THR A 289 -10.70 2.60 -21.80
C THR A 289 -10.75 1.10 -22.05
N THR A 290 -11.46 0.36 -21.20
CA THR A 290 -11.79 -1.06 -21.42
C THR A 290 -12.97 -1.26 -22.37
N ARG A 291 -13.65 -0.17 -22.76
CA ARG A 291 -14.82 -0.19 -23.65
C ARG A 291 -14.64 0.79 -24.82
N PRO A 292 -13.66 0.54 -25.72
CA PRO A 292 -13.43 1.38 -26.87
C PRO A 292 -14.64 1.41 -27.84
N ASP A 293 -15.47 0.40 -27.79
CA ASP A 293 -16.72 0.28 -28.56
C ASP A 293 -17.75 1.38 -28.21
N THR A 294 -17.64 2.01 -27.04
CA THR A 294 -18.58 3.05 -26.59
C THR A 294 -18.17 4.48 -26.96
N ILE A 295 -17.10 4.65 -27.73
CA ILE A 295 -16.54 5.98 -28.08
C ILE A 295 -17.55 6.92 -28.76
N SER A 296 -18.48 6.35 -29.53
CA SER A 296 -19.55 7.13 -30.19
C SER A 296 -20.48 7.83 -29.20
N GLY A 297 -20.61 7.29 -27.99
CA GLY A 297 -21.42 7.86 -26.91
C GLY A 297 -20.64 8.76 -25.95
N ALA A 298 -19.34 9.00 -26.20
CA ALA A 298 -18.52 9.85 -25.34
C ALA A 298 -18.91 11.32 -25.53
N THR A 299 -19.47 11.95 -24.50
CA THR A 299 -19.99 13.32 -24.51
C THR A 299 -19.12 14.33 -23.78
N PHE A 300 -18.20 13.89 -22.96
CA PHE A 300 -17.20 14.75 -22.31
C PHE A 300 -15.97 13.96 -21.87
N LEU A 301 -14.85 14.65 -21.67
CA LEU A 301 -13.64 14.10 -21.06
C LEU A 301 -13.51 14.59 -19.62
N VAL A 302 -12.89 13.75 -18.78
CA VAL A 302 -12.62 14.09 -17.40
C VAL A 302 -11.17 13.78 -17.07
N LEU A 303 -10.46 14.75 -16.48
CA LEU A 303 -9.08 14.65 -16.03
C LEU A 303 -9.00 14.53 -14.51
N ALA A 304 -8.00 13.81 -14.03
CA ALA A 304 -7.62 13.82 -12.63
C ALA A 304 -7.14 15.21 -12.20
N PRO A 305 -7.39 15.67 -10.95
CA PRO A 305 -6.95 16.98 -10.46
C PRO A 305 -5.41 17.19 -10.50
N GLU A 306 -4.63 16.11 -10.58
CA GLU A 306 -3.18 16.10 -10.69
C GLU A 306 -2.67 16.08 -12.13
N HIS A 307 -3.56 16.03 -13.12
CA HIS A 307 -3.16 15.81 -14.52
C HIS A 307 -2.32 16.98 -15.06
N PRO A 308 -1.16 16.72 -15.68
CA PRO A 308 -0.21 17.76 -16.09
C PRO A 308 -0.75 18.75 -17.13
N LEU A 309 -1.73 18.34 -17.92
CA LEU A 309 -2.32 19.19 -18.96
C LEU A 309 -3.31 20.24 -18.40
N ILE A 310 -3.76 20.17 -17.15
CA ILE A 310 -4.78 21.07 -16.60
C ILE A 310 -4.40 22.54 -16.81
N ASN A 311 -3.18 22.91 -16.47
CA ASN A 311 -2.71 24.29 -16.58
C ASN A 311 -2.75 24.84 -18.03
N SER A 312 -2.63 23.97 -19.01
CA SER A 312 -2.70 24.33 -20.43
C SER A 312 -4.14 24.34 -21.00
N LEU A 313 -5.11 23.79 -20.24
CA LEU A 313 -6.51 23.63 -20.66
C LEU A 313 -7.45 24.65 -20.02
N VAL A 314 -7.04 25.28 -18.92
CA VAL A 314 -7.87 26.29 -18.24
C VAL A 314 -7.88 27.60 -19.02
N THR A 315 -9.06 28.23 -19.10
CA THR A 315 -9.21 29.58 -19.63
C THR A 315 -9.15 30.61 -18.50
N GLU A 316 -8.95 31.89 -18.82
CA GLU A 316 -8.93 32.96 -17.81
C GLU A 316 -10.19 32.97 -16.94
N ASN A 317 -11.35 32.68 -17.55
CA ASN A 317 -12.65 32.68 -16.86
C ASN A 317 -12.85 31.48 -15.92
N THR A 318 -12.13 30.38 -16.11
CA THR A 318 -12.28 29.11 -15.35
C THR A 318 -11.13 28.84 -14.43
N LYS A 319 -10.01 29.55 -14.56
CA LYS A 319 -8.76 29.31 -13.86
C LYS A 319 -8.94 29.26 -12.33
N GLU A 320 -9.55 30.29 -11.75
CA GLU A 320 -9.74 30.36 -10.29
C GLU A 320 -10.61 29.20 -9.77
N ALA A 321 -11.69 28.88 -10.49
CA ALA A 321 -12.59 27.79 -10.10
C ALA A 321 -11.90 26.43 -10.17
N VAL A 322 -11.10 26.18 -11.23
CA VAL A 322 -10.36 24.93 -11.41
C VAL A 322 -9.24 24.79 -10.37
N GLU A 323 -8.46 25.84 -10.13
CA GLU A 323 -7.42 25.85 -9.10
C GLU A 323 -7.99 25.58 -7.71
N LYS A 324 -9.08 26.22 -7.35
CA LYS A 324 -9.77 26.00 -6.07
C LYS A 324 -10.30 24.56 -5.95
N TYR A 325 -10.88 24.02 -7.02
CA TYR A 325 -11.36 22.64 -7.05
C TYR A 325 -10.22 21.64 -6.90
N CYS A 326 -9.15 21.79 -7.69
CA CYS A 326 -7.96 20.92 -7.61
C CYS A 326 -7.35 20.96 -6.20
N ALA A 327 -7.16 22.15 -5.61
CA ALA A 327 -6.62 22.29 -4.26
C ALA A 327 -7.50 21.58 -3.20
N SER A 328 -8.82 21.62 -3.35
CA SER A 328 -9.74 20.89 -2.47
C SER A 328 -9.66 19.37 -2.68
N ALA A 329 -9.64 18.93 -3.94
CA ALA A 329 -9.57 17.51 -4.29
C ALA A 329 -8.25 16.86 -3.82
N LEU A 330 -7.14 17.59 -3.92
CA LEU A 330 -5.81 17.14 -3.49
C LEU A 330 -5.67 16.94 -1.97
N LYS A 331 -6.55 17.54 -1.17
CA LYS A 331 -6.62 17.33 0.27
C LYS A 331 -7.29 16.02 0.67
N LYS A 332 -8.05 15.40 -0.25
CA LYS A 332 -8.71 14.10 -0.03
C LYS A 332 -7.74 12.94 -0.34
N SER A 333 -7.86 11.85 0.40
CA SER A 333 -7.18 10.60 0.06
C SER A 333 -7.82 9.97 -1.20
N GLU A 334 -7.07 9.08 -1.88
CA GLU A 334 -7.62 8.36 -3.05
C GLU A 334 -8.83 7.49 -2.67
N ILE A 335 -8.83 6.92 -1.47
CA ILE A 335 -9.93 6.11 -0.94
C ILE A 335 -11.17 6.98 -0.77
N GLU A 336 -11.06 8.13 -0.11
CA GLU A 336 -12.18 9.07 0.06
C GLU A 336 -12.74 9.55 -1.29
N ARG A 337 -11.86 9.76 -2.28
CA ARG A 337 -12.26 10.16 -3.64
C ARG A 337 -13.04 9.05 -4.37
N GLN A 338 -12.66 7.78 -4.16
CA GLN A 338 -13.35 6.62 -4.74
C GLN A 338 -14.68 6.33 -4.07
N GLU A 339 -14.74 6.40 -2.74
CA GLU A 339 -15.92 6.07 -1.94
C GLU A 339 -17.00 7.16 -1.96
N ASN A 340 -16.64 8.38 -2.34
CA ASN A 340 -17.59 9.49 -2.41
C ASN A 340 -18.71 9.18 -3.43
N LYS A 341 -19.94 9.10 -2.92
CA LYS A 341 -21.13 8.83 -3.76
C LYS A 341 -21.53 10.02 -4.62
N GLU A 342 -21.25 11.23 -4.15
CA GLU A 342 -21.53 12.46 -4.89
C GLU A 342 -20.37 12.75 -5.84
N LYS A 343 -20.65 12.65 -7.15
CA LYS A 343 -19.65 12.94 -8.18
C LYS A 343 -19.69 14.43 -8.50
N THR A 344 -18.58 15.10 -8.24
CA THR A 344 -18.41 16.53 -8.51
C THR A 344 -17.35 16.75 -9.59
N GLY A 345 -17.37 17.91 -10.21
CA GLY A 345 -16.38 18.29 -11.23
C GLY A 345 -16.47 19.77 -11.58
N VAL A 346 -15.43 20.27 -12.25
CA VAL A 346 -15.34 21.65 -12.73
C VAL A 346 -14.94 21.68 -14.19
N PHE A 347 -15.58 22.52 -14.98
CA PHE A 347 -15.27 22.70 -16.41
C PHE A 347 -13.97 23.48 -16.59
N THR A 348 -13.08 22.99 -17.48
CA THR A 348 -11.78 23.65 -17.75
C THR A 348 -11.90 24.91 -18.63
N GLY A 349 -12.98 25.05 -19.37
CA GLY A 349 -13.13 26.08 -20.43
C GLY A 349 -12.69 25.58 -21.81
N SER A 350 -12.08 24.42 -21.89
CA SER A 350 -11.55 23.83 -23.15
C SER A 350 -12.39 22.64 -23.61
N TYR A 351 -12.20 22.30 -24.87
CA TYR A 351 -12.91 21.21 -25.53
C TYR A 351 -11.92 20.30 -26.27
N ALA A 352 -12.33 19.07 -26.51
CA ALA A 352 -11.61 18.12 -27.38
C ALA A 352 -12.51 17.63 -28.50
N ILE A 353 -11.91 17.06 -29.55
CA ILE A 353 -12.66 16.44 -30.65
C ILE A 353 -12.78 14.95 -30.36
N ASN A 354 -14.00 14.43 -30.35
CA ASN A 354 -14.23 12.98 -30.34
C ASN A 354 -13.71 12.42 -31.69
N PRO A 355 -12.70 11.53 -31.67
CA PRO A 355 -12.07 11.07 -32.91
C PRO A 355 -13.00 10.25 -33.80
N TYR A 356 -14.11 9.69 -33.25
CA TYR A 356 -15.11 8.94 -34.00
C TYR A 356 -16.21 9.83 -34.57
N THR A 357 -16.93 10.57 -33.71
CA THR A 357 -18.07 11.41 -34.13
C THR A 357 -17.68 12.73 -34.76
N LYS A 358 -16.43 13.17 -34.56
CA LYS A 358 -15.89 14.49 -34.94
C LYS A 358 -16.57 15.65 -34.20
N GLU A 359 -17.35 15.36 -33.17
CA GLU A 359 -18.01 16.37 -32.37
C GLU A 359 -17.07 16.98 -31.32
N LYS A 360 -17.32 18.24 -30.98
CA LYS A 360 -16.62 18.98 -29.95
C LYS A 360 -17.23 18.64 -28.59
N ILE A 361 -16.42 18.05 -27.67
CA ILE A 361 -16.85 17.62 -26.34
C ILE A 361 -16.09 18.39 -25.25
N PRO A 362 -16.72 18.79 -24.14
CA PRO A 362 -16.10 19.58 -23.08
C PRO A 362 -15.12 18.74 -22.25
N ILE A 363 -14.09 19.41 -21.69
CA ILE A 363 -13.10 18.82 -20.82
C ILE A 363 -13.34 19.27 -19.37
N TRP A 364 -13.52 18.33 -18.46
CA TRP A 364 -13.77 18.55 -17.03
C TRP A 364 -12.61 18.07 -16.19
N VAL A 365 -12.50 18.59 -14.97
CA VAL A 365 -11.63 18.03 -13.91
C VAL A 365 -12.56 17.50 -12.82
N ALA A 366 -12.31 16.27 -12.37
CA ALA A 366 -13.10 15.65 -11.30
C ALA A 366 -12.26 14.80 -10.36
N ASP A 367 -12.62 14.79 -9.08
CA ASP A 367 -11.86 14.13 -8.02
C ASP A 367 -11.99 12.60 -8.03
N TYR A 368 -12.99 12.03 -8.70
CA TYR A 368 -13.12 10.57 -8.85
C TYR A 368 -12.22 9.95 -9.91
N VAL A 369 -11.54 10.76 -10.74
CA VAL A 369 -10.51 10.29 -11.67
C VAL A 369 -9.15 10.30 -10.97
N LEU A 370 -8.42 9.19 -11.06
CA LEU A 370 -7.14 9.00 -10.38
C LEU A 370 -5.99 8.93 -11.37
N MET A 371 -4.87 9.58 -11.07
CA MET A 371 -3.63 9.51 -11.88
C MET A 371 -3.01 8.10 -11.91
N GLY A 372 -3.26 7.28 -10.90
CA GLY A 372 -2.74 5.92 -10.80
C GLY A 372 -3.46 4.90 -11.69
N TYR A 373 -4.57 5.28 -12.35
CA TYR A 373 -5.33 4.41 -13.24
C TYR A 373 -5.31 4.93 -14.68
N GLY A 374 -4.81 4.09 -15.60
CA GLY A 374 -4.67 4.44 -17.02
C GLY A 374 -3.78 5.68 -17.21
N THR A 375 -4.30 6.67 -17.92
CA THR A 375 -3.60 7.92 -18.26
C THR A 375 -3.96 9.08 -17.33
N GLY A 376 -4.79 8.88 -16.31
CA GLY A 376 -5.36 9.97 -15.50
C GLY A 376 -6.43 10.78 -16.22
N ALA A 377 -6.91 10.27 -17.37
CA ALA A 377 -7.99 10.84 -18.16
C ALA A 377 -9.00 9.76 -18.55
N ILE A 378 -10.26 10.08 -18.55
CA ILE A 378 -11.35 9.19 -18.96
C ILE A 378 -12.29 9.87 -19.94
N MET A 379 -12.91 9.10 -20.82
CA MET A 379 -14.08 9.52 -21.58
C MET A 379 -15.34 9.14 -20.81
N ALA A 380 -16.29 10.04 -20.73
CA ALA A 380 -17.58 9.81 -20.08
C ALA A 380 -18.65 9.48 -21.12
N VAL A 381 -19.30 8.34 -20.91
CA VAL A 381 -20.37 7.82 -21.75
C VAL A 381 -21.62 7.71 -20.87
N PRO A 382 -22.46 8.77 -20.80
CA PRO A 382 -23.72 8.71 -20.04
C PRO A 382 -24.66 7.66 -20.64
N ALA A 383 -25.24 6.80 -19.78
CA ALA A 383 -26.20 5.80 -20.18
C ALA A 383 -27.61 6.41 -20.29
#